data_61788b49c40964f55928d0ed39422209
#
_entry.id   61788b49c40964f55928d0ed39422209
#
_cell.length_a   1.000
_cell.length_b   1.000
_cell.length_c   1.000
_cell.angle_alpha   90.00
_cell.angle_beta   90.00
_cell.angle_gamma   90.00
#
_symmetry.space_group_name_H-M   'P 1'
#
loop_
_entity.id
_entity.type
_entity.pdbx_description
1 polymer ?
#
loop_
_entity_poly.entity_id
_entity_poly.type
_entity_poly.pdbx_seq_one_letter_code
_entity_poly.pdbx_strand_id
1 'polypeptide(L)'
;MTSGRKVALVIVVVVLALVLVVGCVLALVLMSLNREPEVPNNSVLVLKVEGSLPDFTNADEISSRFFGAEPNSLSNLLLQLRKAKADKRVGAVLLDIGMVGAGWAKAEEIRDAVADFRKSGKPIYSYMEFGGDKEYFISTAAERVYVAPIGDLFINGLAAESLHFRGSFDKLGIYWDSYQIGKYKTAPEQFTRKDMSDGEK
;
A
#
# COMPACT_ATOMS: atom_id res chain seq x y z
N MET A 1 1.46 -71.57 7.99
CA MET A 1 1.75 -70.19 8.44
C MET A 1 1.33 -70.06 9.90
N THR A 2 2.26 -69.76 10.80
CA THR A 2 2.01 -69.60 12.25
C THR A 2 1.08 -68.41 12.46
N SER A 3 0.14 -68.54 13.40
CA SER A 3 -0.88 -67.50 13.77
C SER A 3 -0.31 -66.11 13.87
N GLY A 4 0.92 -65.93 14.39
CA GLY A 4 1.62 -64.66 14.51
C GLY A 4 1.96 -63.99 13.17
N ARG A 5 2.26 -64.75 12.12
CA ARG A 5 2.53 -64.19 10.78
C ARG A 5 1.26 -63.63 10.11
N LYS A 6 0.10 -64.22 10.37
CA LYS A 6 -1.18 -63.72 9.86
C LYS A 6 -1.56 -62.41 10.54
N VAL A 7 -1.38 -62.31 11.88
CA VAL A 7 -1.64 -61.09 12.65
C VAL A 7 -0.69 -59.96 12.19
N ALA A 8 0.59 -60.23 12.05
CA ALA A 8 1.57 -59.24 11.57
C ALA A 8 1.20 -58.71 10.16
N LEU A 9 0.76 -59.58 9.24
CA LEU A 9 0.35 -59.20 7.89
C LEU A 9 -0.91 -58.30 7.91
N VAL A 10 -1.89 -58.63 8.78
CA VAL A 10 -3.09 -57.79 8.96
C VAL A 10 -2.73 -56.42 9.48
N ILE A 11 -1.84 -56.33 10.48
CA ILE A 11 -1.38 -55.03 11.02
C ILE A 11 -0.70 -54.22 9.95
N VAL A 12 0.20 -54.79 9.13
CA VAL A 12 0.87 -54.09 8.05
C VAL A 12 -0.13 -53.57 7.01
N VAL A 13 -1.12 -54.37 6.64
CA VAL A 13 -2.17 -53.94 5.67
C VAL A 13 -3.00 -52.79 6.25
N VAL A 14 -3.40 -52.84 7.51
CA VAL A 14 -4.15 -51.77 8.16
C VAL A 14 -3.34 -50.48 8.25
N VAL A 15 -2.06 -50.56 8.61
CA VAL A 15 -1.17 -49.36 8.63
C VAL A 15 -0.99 -48.76 7.25
N LEU A 16 -0.81 -49.59 6.23
CA LEU A 16 -0.67 -49.15 4.83
C LEU A 16 -1.96 -48.47 4.34
N ALA A 17 -3.14 -49.03 4.66
CA ALA A 17 -4.42 -48.45 4.34
C ALA A 17 -4.61 -47.07 5.01
N LEU A 18 -4.22 -46.97 6.29
CA LEU A 18 -4.31 -45.74 7.09
C LEU A 18 -3.39 -44.65 6.51
N VAL A 19 -2.16 -44.99 6.15
CA VAL A 19 -1.22 -44.05 5.49
C VAL A 19 -1.77 -43.59 4.14
N LEU A 20 -2.41 -44.47 3.36
CA LEU A 20 -3.00 -44.14 2.08
C LEU A 20 -4.20 -43.19 2.25
N VAL A 21 -5.06 -43.44 3.23
CA VAL A 21 -6.19 -42.55 3.54
C VAL A 21 -5.71 -41.17 3.99
N VAL A 22 -4.73 -41.12 4.90
CA VAL A 22 -4.15 -39.83 5.36
C VAL A 22 -3.49 -39.08 4.19
N GLY A 23 -2.74 -39.79 3.34
CA GLY A 23 -2.13 -39.20 2.14
C GLY A 23 -3.17 -38.64 1.16
N CYS A 24 -4.28 -39.37 0.96
CA CYS A 24 -5.37 -38.91 0.09
C CYS A 24 -6.10 -37.69 0.64
N VAL A 25 -6.37 -37.67 1.93
CA VAL A 25 -6.97 -36.50 2.61
C VAL A 25 -6.03 -35.28 2.53
N LEU A 26 -4.75 -35.48 2.78
CA LEU A 26 -3.76 -34.41 2.67
C LEU A 26 -3.68 -33.85 1.24
N ALA A 27 -3.67 -34.71 0.24
CA ALA A 27 -3.69 -34.32 -1.17
C ALA A 27 -4.96 -33.53 -1.53
N LEU A 28 -6.13 -33.94 -1.07
CA LEU A 28 -7.38 -33.21 -1.27
C LEU A 28 -7.39 -31.84 -0.60
N VAL A 29 -6.86 -31.75 0.63
CA VAL A 29 -6.70 -30.49 1.33
C VAL A 29 -5.74 -29.55 0.59
N LEU A 30 -4.59 -30.05 0.15
CA LEU A 30 -3.63 -29.26 -0.64
C LEU A 30 -4.21 -28.81 -1.99
N MET A 31 -4.97 -29.68 -2.67
CA MET A 31 -5.69 -29.30 -3.90
C MET A 31 -6.77 -28.24 -3.66
N SER A 32 -7.47 -28.31 -2.53
CA SER A 32 -8.49 -27.31 -2.14
C SER A 32 -7.86 -25.95 -1.81
N LEU A 33 -6.72 -25.96 -1.13
CA LEU A 33 -5.97 -24.73 -0.80
C LEU A 33 -5.32 -24.07 -2.02
N ASN A 34 -5.08 -24.83 -3.09
CA ASN A 34 -4.44 -24.35 -4.32
C ASN A 34 -5.44 -23.90 -5.40
N ARG A 35 -6.75 -23.88 -5.08
CA ARG A 35 -7.74 -23.34 -6.02
C ARG A 35 -7.66 -21.82 -5.99
N GLU A 36 -7.18 -21.25 -7.10
CA GLU A 36 -7.30 -19.80 -7.31
C GLU A 36 -8.79 -19.43 -7.35
N PRO A 37 -9.20 -18.35 -6.66
CA PRO A 37 -10.58 -17.88 -6.73
C PRO A 37 -10.92 -17.53 -8.17
N GLU A 38 -12.04 -18.06 -8.65
CA GLU A 38 -12.53 -17.75 -9.99
C GLU A 38 -13.01 -16.30 -10.03
N VAL A 39 -12.41 -15.49 -10.89
CA VAL A 39 -12.80 -14.09 -11.10
C VAL A 39 -13.90 -14.05 -12.16
N PRO A 40 -15.16 -13.74 -11.82
CA PRO A 40 -16.23 -13.61 -12.79
C PRO A 40 -15.96 -12.50 -13.80
N ASN A 41 -16.60 -12.57 -14.98
CA ASN A 41 -16.56 -11.47 -15.93
C ASN A 41 -17.29 -10.23 -15.37
N ASN A 42 -16.78 -9.05 -15.72
CA ASN A 42 -17.30 -7.77 -15.26
C ASN A 42 -17.20 -7.56 -13.73
N SER A 43 -16.16 -8.14 -13.13
CA SER A 43 -15.87 -7.95 -11.69
C SER A 43 -15.38 -6.53 -11.41
N VAL A 44 -15.70 -6.03 -10.22
CA VAL A 44 -15.14 -4.80 -9.67
C VAL A 44 -14.00 -5.14 -8.73
N LEU A 45 -12.80 -4.63 -9.03
CA LEU A 45 -11.66 -4.76 -8.13
C LEU A 45 -11.71 -3.65 -7.08
N VAL A 46 -11.80 -4.03 -5.81
CA VAL A 46 -11.69 -3.07 -4.69
C VAL A 46 -10.27 -3.07 -4.18
N LEU A 47 -9.63 -1.91 -4.23
CA LEU A 47 -8.26 -1.71 -3.77
C LEU A 47 -8.26 -0.78 -2.55
N LYS A 48 -7.78 -1.27 -1.43
CA LYS A 48 -7.59 -0.48 -0.22
C LYS A 48 -6.26 0.26 -0.28
N VAL A 49 -6.32 1.58 -0.08
CA VAL A 49 -5.16 2.48 -0.06
C VAL A 49 -5.11 3.11 1.32
N GLU A 50 -4.45 2.44 2.27
CA GLU A 50 -4.38 2.88 3.67
C GLU A 50 -3.08 2.44 4.36
N GLY A 51 -2.73 3.08 5.47
CA GLY A 51 -1.58 2.73 6.28
C GLY A 51 -0.24 3.20 5.71
N SER A 52 0.85 2.62 6.17
CA SER A 52 2.22 3.08 5.87
C SER A 52 2.70 2.77 4.46
N LEU A 53 2.06 1.82 3.75
CA LEU A 53 2.41 1.39 2.40
C LEU A 53 3.93 1.22 2.18
N PRO A 54 4.58 0.23 2.80
CA PRO A 54 5.98 -0.05 2.56
C PRO A 54 6.21 -0.36 1.08
N ASP A 55 7.43 -0.13 0.57
CA ASP A 55 7.74 -0.38 -0.85
C ASP A 55 7.53 -1.84 -1.21
N PHE A 56 7.99 -2.74 -0.33
CA PHE A 56 7.83 -4.19 -0.45
C PHE A 56 7.45 -4.78 0.90
N THR A 57 6.69 -5.84 0.87
CA THR A 57 6.48 -6.69 2.04
C THR A 57 7.05 -8.07 1.74
N ASN A 58 7.90 -8.56 2.63
CA ASN A 58 8.31 -9.96 2.64
C ASN A 58 7.17 -10.79 3.26
N ALA A 59 6.05 -10.89 2.57
CA ALA A 59 5.04 -11.84 3.00
C ALA A 59 5.59 -13.23 2.67
N ASP A 60 5.89 -14.02 3.71
CA ASP A 60 6.08 -15.46 3.52
C ASP A 60 4.82 -15.97 2.81
N GLU A 61 5.02 -16.57 1.63
CA GLU A 61 3.93 -17.12 0.80
C GLU A 61 3.00 -18.02 1.61
N ILE A 62 3.52 -18.62 2.66
CA ILE A 62 2.82 -19.49 3.60
C ILE A 62 1.87 -18.68 4.48
N SER A 63 2.32 -17.57 5.07
CA SER A 63 1.47 -16.77 5.98
C SER A 63 0.34 -16.07 5.23
N SER A 64 0.56 -15.56 4.02
CA SER A 64 -0.49 -14.95 3.20
C SER A 64 -1.54 -15.97 2.76
N ARG A 65 -1.15 -17.20 2.43
CA ARG A 65 -2.08 -18.29 2.07
C ARG A 65 -2.92 -18.79 3.25
N PHE A 66 -2.35 -18.86 4.46
CA PHE A 66 -3.06 -19.39 5.65
C PHE A 66 -3.86 -18.33 6.40
N PHE A 67 -3.41 -17.07 6.43
CA PHE A 67 -4.05 -16.00 7.21
C PHE A 67 -4.78 -14.96 6.35
N GLY A 68 -4.78 -15.12 5.02
CA GLY A 68 -5.53 -14.24 4.11
C GLY A 68 -5.08 -12.77 4.11
N ALA A 69 -3.93 -12.48 4.69
CA ALA A 69 -3.39 -11.12 4.71
C ALA A 69 -2.67 -10.85 3.39
N GLU A 70 -3.35 -10.21 2.44
CA GLU A 70 -2.68 -9.58 1.30
C GLU A 70 -1.71 -8.52 1.86
N PRO A 71 -0.43 -8.60 1.50
CA PRO A 71 0.53 -7.61 1.99
C PRO A 71 0.19 -6.25 1.37
N ASN A 72 -0.23 -5.31 2.21
CA ASN A 72 -0.52 -3.95 1.78
C ASN A 72 0.81 -3.21 1.57
N SER A 73 1.37 -3.33 0.37
CA SER A 73 2.57 -2.63 -0.06
C SER A 73 2.32 -1.82 -1.32
N LEU A 74 3.11 -0.78 -1.50
CA LEU A 74 3.05 0.06 -2.69
C LEU A 74 3.21 -0.77 -3.97
N SER A 75 4.23 -1.63 -4.02
CA SER A 75 4.50 -2.48 -5.20
C SER A 75 3.32 -3.39 -5.53
N ASN A 76 2.67 -3.97 -4.51
CA ASN A 76 1.51 -4.84 -4.73
C ASN A 76 0.31 -4.03 -5.26
N LEU A 77 0.03 -2.87 -4.68
CA LEU A 77 -1.04 -1.97 -5.15
C LEU A 77 -0.85 -1.61 -6.63
N LEU A 78 0.37 -1.18 -7.00
CA LEU A 78 0.70 -0.83 -8.38
C LEU A 78 0.59 -2.03 -9.32
N LEU A 79 1.03 -3.21 -8.87
CA LEU A 79 0.93 -4.44 -9.64
C LEU A 79 -0.54 -4.84 -9.87
N GLN A 80 -1.40 -4.72 -8.85
CA GLN A 80 -2.82 -5.02 -8.97
C GLN A 80 -3.52 -4.08 -9.97
N LEU A 81 -3.22 -2.78 -9.95
CA LEU A 81 -3.72 -1.83 -10.96
C LEU A 81 -3.26 -2.20 -12.39
N ARG A 82 -1.99 -2.58 -12.57
CA ARG A 82 -1.47 -3.01 -13.87
C ARG A 82 -2.15 -4.29 -14.35
N LYS A 83 -2.35 -5.28 -13.48
CA LYS A 83 -3.07 -6.53 -13.79
C LYS A 83 -4.52 -6.23 -14.16
N ALA A 84 -5.23 -5.42 -13.36
CA ALA A 84 -6.61 -5.03 -13.61
C ALA A 84 -6.78 -4.28 -14.94
N LYS A 85 -5.81 -3.46 -15.33
CA LYS A 85 -5.78 -2.78 -16.62
C LYS A 85 -5.81 -3.76 -17.79
N ALA A 86 -5.05 -4.85 -17.71
CA ALA A 86 -4.90 -5.84 -18.76
C ALA A 86 -6.00 -6.95 -18.73
N ASP A 87 -6.54 -7.26 -17.56
CA ASP A 87 -7.49 -8.37 -17.38
C ASP A 87 -8.89 -7.99 -17.88
N LYS A 88 -9.37 -8.66 -18.91
CA LYS A 88 -10.70 -8.44 -19.52
C LYS A 88 -11.86 -8.76 -18.58
N ARG A 89 -11.64 -9.56 -17.53
CA ARG A 89 -12.65 -9.91 -16.54
C ARG A 89 -12.95 -8.77 -15.58
N VAL A 90 -11.98 -7.87 -15.37
CA VAL A 90 -12.16 -6.68 -14.54
C VAL A 90 -12.86 -5.59 -15.34
N GLY A 91 -14.07 -5.23 -14.93
CA GLY A 91 -14.90 -4.20 -15.56
C GLY A 91 -14.68 -2.80 -14.97
N ALA A 92 -14.33 -2.71 -13.68
CA ALA A 92 -14.13 -1.44 -12.97
C ALA A 92 -13.16 -1.61 -11.80
N VAL A 93 -12.65 -0.47 -11.28
CA VAL A 93 -11.89 -0.41 -10.03
C VAL A 93 -12.55 0.55 -9.07
N LEU A 94 -12.60 0.18 -7.79
CA LEU A 94 -12.96 1.05 -6.68
C LEU A 94 -11.73 1.20 -5.78
N LEU A 95 -11.25 2.43 -5.63
CA LEU A 95 -10.24 2.77 -4.64
C LEU A 95 -10.95 3.10 -3.33
N ASP A 96 -10.74 2.29 -2.31
CA ASP A 96 -11.19 2.52 -0.95
C ASP A 96 -10.04 3.17 -0.18
N ILE A 97 -10.09 4.49 -0.02
CA ILE A 97 -8.99 5.29 0.49
C ILE A 97 -9.23 5.62 1.96
N GLY A 98 -8.40 5.04 2.81
CA GLY A 98 -8.29 5.37 4.23
C GLY A 98 -7.14 6.34 4.49
N MET A 99 -6.70 6.43 5.76
CA MET A 99 -5.56 7.27 6.15
C MET A 99 -4.25 6.76 5.53
N VAL A 100 -3.64 7.55 4.66
CA VAL A 100 -2.38 7.20 3.97
C VAL A 100 -1.18 7.73 4.76
N GLY A 101 -0.52 6.84 5.49
CA GLY A 101 0.70 7.12 6.25
C GLY A 101 1.98 7.25 5.40
N ALA A 102 1.87 7.12 4.08
CA ALA A 102 3.00 7.24 3.16
C ALA A 102 3.37 8.69 2.84
N GLY A 103 4.62 8.93 2.39
CA GLY A 103 5.08 10.24 1.92
C GLY A 103 4.43 10.69 0.61
N TRP A 104 4.60 11.96 0.26
CA TRP A 104 4.04 12.57 -0.97
C TRP A 104 4.52 11.89 -2.25
N ALA A 105 5.79 11.47 -2.33
CA ALA A 105 6.31 10.74 -3.49
C ALA A 105 5.52 9.45 -3.78
N LYS A 106 5.17 8.68 -2.73
CA LYS A 106 4.34 7.48 -2.89
C LYS A 106 2.90 7.83 -3.28
N ALA A 107 2.36 8.92 -2.74
CA ALA A 107 1.04 9.40 -3.13
C ALA A 107 0.98 9.79 -4.61
N GLU A 108 2.03 10.44 -5.12
CA GLU A 108 2.19 10.76 -6.53
C GLU A 108 2.29 9.50 -7.40
N GLU A 109 3.07 8.51 -6.98
CA GLU A 109 3.22 7.24 -7.71
C GLU A 109 1.89 6.47 -7.79
N ILE A 110 1.11 6.44 -6.70
CA ILE A 110 -0.23 5.85 -6.70
C ILE A 110 -1.15 6.61 -7.66
N ARG A 111 -1.15 7.94 -7.57
CA ARG A 111 -1.95 8.81 -8.43
C ARG A 111 -1.65 8.60 -9.90
N ASP A 112 -0.37 8.48 -10.26
CA ASP A 112 0.07 8.22 -11.64
C ASP A 112 -0.38 6.85 -12.12
N ALA A 113 -0.34 5.82 -11.27
CA ALA A 113 -0.84 4.50 -11.60
C ALA A 113 -2.35 4.48 -11.82
N VAL A 114 -3.11 5.26 -11.04
CA VAL A 114 -4.56 5.45 -11.24
C VAL A 114 -4.83 6.16 -12.56
N ALA A 115 -4.10 7.22 -12.86
CA ALA A 115 -4.20 7.95 -14.13
C ALA A 115 -3.83 7.05 -15.33
N ASP A 116 -2.84 6.18 -15.17
CA ASP A 116 -2.48 5.21 -16.20
C ASP A 116 -3.56 4.12 -16.39
N PHE A 117 -4.17 3.65 -15.30
CA PHE A 117 -5.31 2.71 -15.38
C PHE A 117 -6.47 3.31 -16.20
N ARG A 118 -6.82 4.59 -15.99
CA ARG A 118 -7.87 5.28 -16.76
C ARG A 118 -7.66 5.24 -18.27
N LYS A 119 -6.43 5.18 -18.75
CA LYS A 119 -6.12 5.04 -20.19
C LYS A 119 -6.64 3.71 -20.78
N SER A 120 -7.03 2.74 -19.95
CA SER A 120 -7.69 1.49 -20.43
C SER A 120 -9.13 1.70 -20.88
N GLY A 121 -9.75 2.83 -20.57
CA GLY A 121 -11.18 3.08 -20.79
C GLY A 121 -12.10 2.43 -19.76
N LYS A 122 -11.57 1.69 -18.78
CA LYS A 122 -12.35 1.12 -17.69
C LYS A 122 -12.58 2.17 -16.60
N PRO A 123 -13.79 2.25 -16.02
CA PRO A 123 -14.06 3.21 -14.96
C PRO A 123 -13.26 2.89 -13.70
N ILE A 124 -12.78 3.93 -13.05
CA ILE A 124 -12.16 3.87 -11.73
C ILE A 124 -12.76 4.96 -10.84
N TYR A 125 -13.25 4.56 -9.70
CA TYR A 125 -13.89 5.43 -8.71
C TYR A 125 -13.08 5.45 -7.44
N SER A 126 -13.12 6.55 -6.72
CA SER A 126 -12.53 6.68 -5.39
C SER A 126 -13.63 6.91 -4.36
N TYR A 127 -13.53 6.22 -3.24
CA TYR A 127 -14.37 6.38 -2.07
C TYR A 127 -13.50 6.63 -0.84
N MET A 128 -13.94 7.54 0.02
CA MET A 128 -13.31 7.80 1.31
C MET A 128 -14.36 8.19 2.35
N GLU A 129 -14.15 7.78 3.59
CA GLU A 129 -14.94 8.23 4.74
C GLU A 129 -14.28 9.43 5.39
N PHE A 130 -12.95 9.43 5.40
CA PHE A 130 -12.13 10.46 5.99
C PHE A 130 -10.89 10.68 5.12
N GLY A 131 -10.47 11.93 4.94
CA GLY A 131 -9.28 12.22 4.17
C GLY A 131 -8.75 13.63 4.37
N GLY A 132 -7.46 13.79 4.09
CA GLY A 132 -6.78 15.05 4.02
C GLY A 132 -6.29 15.37 2.60
N ASP A 133 -5.34 16.29 2.51
CA ASP A 133 -4.78 16.74 1.24
C ASP A 133 -4.22 15.58 0.39
N LYS A 134 -3.56 14.62 1.04
CA LYS A 134 -2.90 13.48 0.38
C LYS A 134 -3.89 12.47 -0.19
N GLU A 135 -4.88 12.09 0.61
CA GLU A 135 -5.97 11.19 0.23
C GLU A 135 -6.78 11.80 -0.92
N TYR A 136 -7.09 13.08 -0.82
CA TYR A 136 -7.78 13.81 -1.88
C TYR A 136 -6.93 13.91 -3.15
N PHE A 137 -5.64 14.19 -3.03
CA PHE A 137 -4.72 14.25 -4.16
C PHE A 137 -4.68 12.94 -4.95
N ILE A 138 -4.62 11.79 -4.28
CA ILE A 138 -4.70 10.46 -4.92
C ILE A 138 -6.07 10.30 -5.60
N SER A 139 -7.14 10.62 -4.88
CA SER A 139 -8.53 10.45 -5.33
C SER A 139 -8.84 11.21 -6.60
N THR A 140 -8.27 12.41 -6.77
CA THR A 140 -8.51 13.26 -7.96
C THR A 140 -8.03 12.66 -9.27
N ALA A 141 -7.21 11.60 -9.25
CA ALA A 141 -6.86 10.85 -10.45
C ALA A 141 -7.97 9.89 -10.91
N ALA A 142 -8.90 9.52 -10.04
CA ALA A 142 -10.07 8.71 -10.40
C ALA A 142 -11.06 9.50 -11.28
N GLU A 143 -12.01 8.80 -11.89
CA GLU A 143 -13.04 9.42 -12.71
C GLU A 143 -14.03 10.24 -11.86
N ARG A 144 -14.39 9.70 -10.69
CA ARG A 144 -15.25 10.36 -9.69
C ARG A 144 -14.74 10.06 -8.28
N VAL A 145 -14.91 11.06 -7.42
CA VAL A 145 -14.59 10.98 -6.00
C VAL A 145 -15.87 10.98 -5.21
N TYR A 146 -16.05 10.00 -4.35
CA TYR A 146 -17.15 9.90 -3.43
C TYR A 146 -16.63 10.03 -2.00
N VAL A 147 -17.31 10.84 -1.21
CA VAL A 147 -17.07 11.00 0.22
C VAL A 147 -18.33 10.57 0.96
N ALA A 148 -18.18 9.86 2.08
CA ALA A 148 -19.31 9.47 2.89
C ALA A 148 -20.10 10.71 3.34
N PRO A 149 -21.45 10.65 3.42
CA PRO A 149 -22.26 11.82 3.82
C PRO A 149 -21.92 12.38 5.22
N ILE A 150 -21.41 11.51 6.11
CA ILE A 150 -20.96 11.87 7.47
C ILE A 150 -19.43 11.93 7.57
N GLY A 151 -18.75 11.86 6.42
CA GLY A 151 -17.30 11.87 6.36
C GLY A 151 -16.72 13.28 6.43
N ASP A 152 -15.49 13.37 6.89
CA ASP A 152 -14.76 14.63 7.00
C ASP A 152 -13.64 14.69 5.96
N LEU A 153 -13.54 15.83 5.28
CA LEU A 153 -12.48 16.10 4.32
C LEU A 153 -11.72 17.36 4.73
N PHE A 154 -10.47 17.19 5.12
CA PHE A 154 -9.59 18.28 5.56
C PHE A 154 -8.60 18.65 4.46
N ILE A 155 -8.95 19.63 3.65
CA ILE A 155 -8.07 20.18 2.60
C ILE A 155 -7.56 21.54 3.06
N ASN A 156 -6.43 21.52 3.76
CA ASN A 156 -5.83 22.72 4.34
C ASN A 156 -4.70 23.30 3.48
N GLY A 157 -4.25 22.54 2.47
CA GLY A 157 -3.07 22.87 1.67
C GLY A 157 -1.76 22.68 2.42
N LEU A 158 -0.69 23.27 1.88
CA LEU A 158 0.64 23.18 2.43
C LEU A 158 1.09 24.57 2.89
N ALA A 159 1.57 24.67 4.11
CA ALA A 159 2.21 25.86 4.64
C ALA A 159 3.58 25.48 5.22
N ALA A 160 4.57 26.34 5.02
CA ALA A 160 5.89 26.21 5.63
C ALA A 160 6.27 27.55 6.28
N GLU A 161 6.75 27.48 7.52
CA GLU A 161 7.22 28.64 8.26
C GLU A 161 8.70 28.44 8.60
N SER A 162 9.50 29.49 8.45
CA SER A 162 10.90 29.51 8.84
C SER A 162 11.14 30.60 9.88
N LEU A 163 11.82 30.23 10.97
CA LEU A 163 12.16 31.16 12.04
C LEU A 163 13.53 31.79 11.75
N HIS A 164 13.59 33.13 11.84
CA HIS A 164 14.81 33.89 11.67
C HIS A 164 15.17 34.66 12.97
N PHE A 165 16.31 34.32 13.56
CA PHE A 165 16.75 34.84 14.83
C PHE A 165 17.69 36.06 14.72
N ARG A 166 18.10 36.43 13.50
CA ARG A 166 19.04 37.53 13.27
C ARG A 166 18.63 38.83 13.97
N GLY A 167 17.34 39.20 13.92
CA GLY A 167 16.85 40.41 14.57
C GLY A 167 17.00 40.39 16.10
N SER A 168 16.86 39.23 16.72
CA SER A 168 17.09 39.03 18.16
C SER A 168 18.56 39.07 18.51
N PHE A 169 19.40 38.47 17.69
CA PHE A 169 20.86 38.48 17.84
C PHE A 169 21.46 39.90 17.73
N ASP A 170 20.96 40.68 16.76
CA ASP A 170 21.37 42.10 16.64
C ASP A 170 21.12 42.89 17.93
N LYS A 171 19.98 42.65 18.59
CA LYS A 171 19.64 43.31 19.86
C LYS A 171 20.52 42.88 21.03
N LEU A 172 21.03 41.67 21.00
CA LEU A 172 21.89 41.08 22.02
C LEU A 172 23.38 41.28 21.73
N GLY A 173 23.73 41.88 20.58
CA GLY A 173 25.12 42.05 20.15
C GLY A 173 25.80 40.72 19.76
N ILE A 174 25.02 39.71 19.41
CA ILE A 174 25.53 38.39 19.01
C ILE A 174 25.69 38.35 17.49
N TYR A 175 26.89 38.00 17.04
CA TYR A 175 27.18 37.77 15.64
C TYR A 175 27.38 36.27 15.38
N TRP A 176 26.55 35.73 14.49
CA TRP A 176 26.71 34.36 14.02
C TRP A 176 27.60 34.35 12.77
N ASP A 177 28.75 33.72 12.91
CA ASP A 177 29.66 33.51 11.77
C ASP A 177 29.43 32.13 11.16
N SER A 178 29.10 32.08 9.88
CA SER A 178 28.85 30.87 9.17
C SER A 178 29.37 30.94 7.73
N TYR A 179 29.95 29.84 7.25
CA TYR A 179 30.38 29.70 5.90
C TYR A 179 29.46 28.72 5.17
N GLN A 180 28.93 29.18 4.02
CA GLN A 180 28.03 28.36 3.21
C GLN A 180 28.51 28.36 1.76
N ILE A 181 28.39 27.20 1.08
CA ILE A 181 28.72 27.04 -0.33
C ILE A 181 27.44 26.70 -1.08
N GLY A 182 27.08 27.54 -2.04
CA GLY A 182 25.92 27.36 -2.91
C GLY A 182 24.66 28.07 -2.46
N LYS A 183 23.85 28.48 -3.43
CA LYS A 183 22.64 29.29 -3.26
C LYS A 183 21.57 28.62 -2.39
N TYR A 184 21.48 27.30 -2.44
CA TYR A 184 20.43 26.52 -1.75
C TYR A 184 20.87 25.94 -0.41
N LYS A 185 22.04 26.31 0.10
CA LYS A 185 22.50 25.94 1.44
C LYS A 185 21.97 26.96 2.46
N THR A 186 20.68 26.92 2.73
CA THR A 186 19.95 27.95 3.48
C THR A 186 19.90 27.73 4.98
N ALA A 187 20.31 26.56 5.48
CA ALA A 187 20.27 26.25 6.92
C ALA A 187 20.88 27.32 7.87
N PRO A 188 21.99 28.02 7.53
CA PRO A 188 22.51 29.10 8.36
C PRO A 188 21.67 30.37 8.31
N GLU A 189 20.77 30.56 7.35
CA GLU A 189 19.99 31.78 7.18
C GLU A 189 19.09 32.10 8.35
N GLN A 190 18.64 31.10 9.08
CA GLN A 190 17.90 31.26 10.34
C GLN A 190 18.63 32.16 11.33
N PHE A 191 19.97 32.19 11.29
CA PHE A 191 20.82 32.95 12.22
C PHE A 191 21.45 34.20 11.56
N THR A 192 21.58 34.20 10.24
CA THR A 192 22.29 35.24 9.48
C THR A 192 21.38 36.25 8.80
N ARG A 193 20.11 35.91 8.58
CA ARG A 193 19.11 36.74 7.89
C ARG A 193 17.88 37.00 8.75
N LYS A 194 17.15 38.06 8.41
CA LYS A 194 15.86 38.42 9.06
C LYS A 194 14.66 37.91 8.34
N ASP A 195 14.84 37.40 7.11
CA ASP A 195 13.81 36.90 6.19
C ASP A 195 14.36 35.81 5.30
N MET A 196 13.47 35.08 4.66
CA MET A 196 13.81 34.03 3.69
C MET A 196 14.51 34.62 2.47
N SER A 197 15.60 33.99 2.03
CA SER A 197 16.18 34.26 0.70
C SER A 197 15.35 33.61 -0.40
N ASP A 198 15.67 33.99 -1.67
CA ASP A 198 15.06 33.32 -2.84
C ASP A 198 15.47 31.85 -2.97
N GLY A 199 16.54 31.45 -2.31
CA GLY A 199 16.98 30.04 -2.27
C GLY A 199 16.24 29.21 -1.22
N GLU A 200 15.66 29.86 -0.20
CA GLU A 200 14.88 29.24 0.87
C GLU A 200 13.39 29.15 0.53
N LYS A 201 12.87 30.07 -0.27
CA LYS A 201 11.50 30.05 -0.82
C LYS A 201 11.34 28.98 -1.89
#